data_fcbecb25318e03d343365fc161a2a642
#
_entry.id   fcbecb25318e03d343365fc161a2a642
#
_cell.length_a   1.000
_cell.length_b   1.000
_cell.length_c   1.000
_cell.angle_alpha   90.00
_cell.angle_beta   90.00
_cell.angle_gamma   90.00
#
_symmetry.space_group_name_H-M   'P 1'
#
loop_
_entity.id
_entity.type
_entity.pdbx_description
1 polymer ?
#
loop_
_entity_poly.entity_id
_entity_poly.type
_entity_poly.pdbx_seq_one_letter_code
_entity_poly.pdbx_strand_id
1 'polypeptide(L)'
;MVLKTHIDVLSDLTPSTYTKLVALSRTHDFLIFEDRKFVDIGATVQKQYHGGALRISEWAHIVNATMLPGPGIIEALAQTAEGQEVGKLVEEGDAGAEGKAGLGRGMLILAEMTSKGSLATGEYTRASVEVARRFPKFVIGFVTTKSLSHIEPEKKASETEDFVVFTTGVNMSTKGDALGQQYNTPRKAVMGGADFIISGRGVYAADDRVEAAMRYKKEGWEAYLERAGQK
;
A
#
# COMPACT_ATOMS: atom_id res chain seq x y z
N MET A 1 -2.92 -7.30 9.25
CA MET A 1 -3.18 -5.83 9.23
C MET A 1 -2.05 -5.13 8.50
N VAL A 2 -2.27 -3.91 7.95
CA VAL A 2 -1.22 -3.12 7.30
C VAL A 2 -1.18 -1.73 7.93
N LEU A 3 -0.02 -1.27 8.36
CA LEU A 3 0.20 0.11 8.78
C LEU A 3 0.77 0.91 7.59
N LYS A 4 0.03 1.92 7.15
CA LYS A 4 0.49 2.83 6.10
C LYS A 4 1.21 4.03 6.69
N THR A 5 2.37 4.36 6.15
CA THR A 5 3.21 5.49 6.56
C THR A 5 3.41 6.50 5.42
N HIS A 6 3.77 7.70 5.79
CA HIS A 6 4.38 8.73 4.96
C HIS A 6 5.61 9.21 5.71
N ILE A 7 6.70 8.51 5.55
CA ILE A 7 7.92 8.71 6.35
C ILE A 7 8.55 10.08 6.14
N ASP A 8 8.39 10.63 4.95
CA ASP A 8 8.93 11.92 4.55
C ASP A 8 8.23 13.14 5.18
N VAL A 9 7.11 12.94 5.90
CA VAL A 9 6.43 14.02 6.65
C VAL A 9 6.84 14.08 8.12
N LEU A 10 7.66 13.14 8.61
CA LEU A 10 8.12 13.12 9.99
C LEU A 10 9.32 14.05 10.16
N SER A 11 9.21 15.05 11.01
CA SER A 11 10.25 16.05 11.25
C SER A 11 11.35 15.58 12.22
N ASP A 12 11.05 14.58 13.05
CA ASP A 12 11.92 14.03 14.11
C ASP A 12 12.42 12.62 13.79
N LEU A 13 12.49 12.30 12.50
CA LEU A 13 12.91 11.00 12.01
C LEU A 13 14.36 10.69 12.39
N THR A 14 14.57 9.51 12.96
CA THR A 14 15.90 8.99 13.33
C THR A 14 16.04 7.52 12.89
N PRO A 15 17.26 6.97 12.79
CA PRO A 15 17.42 5.53 12.52
C PRO A 15 16.68 4.64 13.53
N SER A 16 16.58 5.04 14.79
CA SER A 16 15.81 4.28 15.79
C SER A 16 14.30 4.23 15.51
N THR A 17 13.76 5.15 14.73
CA THR A 17 12.35 5.15 14.31
C THR A 17 12.05 3.93 13.46
N TYR A 18 12.90 3.63 12.48
CA TYR A 18 12.73 2.46 11.61
C TYR A 18 12.87 1.16 12.37
N THR A 19 13.90 1.05 13.22
CA THR A 19 14.15 -0.14 14.02
C THR A 19 12.96 -0.45 14.94
N LYS A 20 12.44 0.56 15.65
CA LYS A 20 11.26 0.41 16.51
C LYS A 20 10.01 0.03 15.70
N LEU A 21 9.81 0.64 14.52
CA LEU A 21 8.67 0.34 13.67
C LEU A 21 8.70 -1.11 13.19
N VAL A 22 9.85 -1.61 12.77
CA VAL A 22 10.03 -3.01 12.36
C VAL A 22 9.83 -3.97 13.55
N ALA A 23 10.36 -3.64 14.72
CA ALA A 23 10.15 -4.43 15.93
C ALA A 23 8.65 -4.55 16.30
N LEU A 24 7.91 -3.42 16.26
CA LEU A 24 6.47 -3.41 16.48
C LEU A 24 5.72 -4.23 15.43
N SER A 25 6.12 -4.13 14.15
CA SER A 25 5.54 -4.90 13.07
C SER A 25 5.65 -6.40 13.31
N ARG A 26 6.81 -6.87 13.76
CA ARG A 26 7.06 -8.28 14.11
C ARG A 26 6.27 -8.71 15.34
N THR A 27 6.29 -7.91 16.43
CA THR A 27 5.60 -8.21 17.67
C THR A 27 4.09 -8.30 17.51
N HIS A 28 3.49 -7.46 16.65
CA HIS A 28 2.05 -7.35 16.47
C HIS A 28 1.53 -7.92 15.16
N ASP A 29 2.38 -8.58 14.39
CA ASP A 29 2.05 -9.26 13.10
C ASP A 29 1.29 -8.35 12.12
N PHE A 30 1.92 -7.22 11.74
CA PHE A 30 1.40 -6.34 10.71
C PHE A 30 2.47 -6.00 9.68
N LEU A 31 2.05 -5.72 8.45
CA LEU A 31 2.92 -5.25 7.38
C LEU A 31 3.03 -3.73 7.41
N ILE A 32 4.18 -3.21 6.96
CA ILE A 32 4.42 -1.77 6.81
C ILE A 32 4.33 -1.41 5.33
N PHE A 33 3.42 -0.50 5.02
CA PHE A 33 3.26 0.07 3.67
C PHE A 33 3.71 1.54 3.67
N GLU A 34 4.86 1.81 3.05
CA GLU A 34 5.29 3.18 2.82
C GLU A 34 4.66 3.73 1.54
N ASP A 35 3.71 4.66 1.71
CA ASP A 35 2.96 5.30 0.62
C ASP A 35 3.77 6.44 -0.02
N ARG A 36 4.96 6.10 -0.56
CA ARG A 36 5.95 7.04 -1.10
C ARG A 36 5.52 7.63 -2.44
N LYS A 37 4.71 6.89 -3.21
CA LYS A 37 4.30 7.26 -4.57
C LYS A 37 5.48 7.57 -5.47
N PHE A 38 6.37 6.60 -5.63
CA PHE A 38 7.52 6.75 -6.54
C PHE A 38 7.07 7.13 -7.95
N VAL A 39 7.80 8.05 -8.57
CA VAL A 39 7.49 8.59 -9.90
C VAL A 39 8.73 8.80 -10.75
N ASP A 40 9.92 8.57 -10.21
CA ASP A 40 11.19 8.71 -10.91
C ASP A 40 11.63 7.40 -11.57
N ILE A 41 12.69 7.43 -12.38
CA ILE A 41 13.15 6.31 -13.18
C ILE A 41 14.60 5.91 -12.87
N GLY A 42 14.93 4.67 -13.26
CA GLY A 42 16.30 4.14 -13.28
C GLY A 42 17.04 4.30 -11.95
N ALA A 43 18.28 4.73 -12.00
CA ALA A 43 19.13 4.86 -10.82
C ALA A 43 18.60 5.88 -9.79
N THR A 44 17.81 6.86 -10.20
CA THR A 44 17.25 7.84 -9.26
C THR A 44 16.20 7.18 -8.36
N VAL A 45 15.25 6.45 -8.91
CA VAL A 45 14.23 5.76 -8.10
C VAL A 45 14.85 4.66 -7.24
N GLN A 46 15.89 3.97 -7.72
CA GLN A 46 16.64 3.00 -6.90
C GLN A 46 17.26 3.65 -5.67
N LYS A 47 17.89 4.83 -5.85
CA LYS A 47 18.45 5.62 -4.74
C LYS A 47 17.37 6.16 -3.80
N GLN A 48 16.22 6.57 -4.32
CA GLN A 48 15.08 6.99 -3.49
C GLN A 48 14.54 5.83 -2.65
N TYR A 49 14.59 4.60 -3.16
CA TYR A 49 14.09 3.42 -2.47
C TYR A 49 15.09 2.87 -1.44
N HIS A 50 16.36 2.71 -1.80
CA HIS A 50 17.40 2.12 -0.93
C HIS A 50 18.36 3.12 -0.33
N GLY A 51 18.64 4.25 -0.99
CA GLY A 51 19.61 5.23 -0.53
C GLY A 51 19.03 6.33 0.35
N GLY A 52 19.89 7.31 0.66
CA GLY A 52 19.52 8.51 1.39
C GLY A 52 19.10 8.27 2.84
N ALA A 53 18.46 9.28 3.43
CA ALA A 53 18.06 9.25 4.85
C ALA A 53 16.86 8.34 5.13
N LEU A 54 16.03 8.07 4.13
CA LEU A 54 14.77 7.34 4.33
C LEU A 54 14.92 5.81 4.32
N ARG A 55 15.91 5.28 3.61
CA ARG A 55 16.25 3.84 3.54
C ARG A 55 15.05 2.90 3.46
N ILE A 56 14.04 3.26 2.65
CA ILE A 56 12.71 2.63 2.63
C ILE A 56 12.78 1.12 2.38
N SER A 57 13.68 0.67 1.51
CA SER A 57 13.85 -0.75 1.20
C SER A 57 14.30 -1.61 2.39
N GLU A 58 14.79 -1.03 3.46
CA GLU A 58 15.29 -1.78 4.61
C GLU A 58 14.21 -2.07 5.65
N TRP A 59 13.09 -1.33 5.64
CA TRP A 59 12.05 -1.46 6.66
C TRP A 59 10.62 -1.61 6.11
N ALA A 60 10.33 -1.13 4.90
CA ALA A 60 8.98 -1.23 4.32
C ALA A 60 8.77 -2.58 3.62
N HIS A 61 7.66 -3.25 3.91
CA HIS A 61 7.24 -4.48 3.24
C HIS A 61 6.55 -4.17 1.89
N ILE A 62 5.81 -3.08 1.84
CA ILE A 62 5.04 -2.65 0.68
C ILE A 62 5.38 -1.21 0.37
N VAL A 63 5.56 -0.92 -0.91
CA VAL A 63 5.70 0.44 -1.44
C VAL A 63 4.72 0.67 -2.58
N ASN A 64 4.60 1.89 -3.06
CA ASN A 64 3.81 2.16 -4.26
C ASN A 64 4.51 3.10 -5.24
N ALA A 65 4.09 3.00 -6.50
CA ALA A 65 4.57 3.85 -7.58
C ALA A 65 3.42 4.23 -8.53
N THR A 66 3.61 5.32 -9.28
CA THR A 66 2.75 5.66 -10.41
C THR A 66 3.29 5.04 -11.70
N MET A 67 2.45 4.86 -12.70
CA MET A 67 2.84 4.35 -14.01
C MET A 67 3.15 5.44 -15.04
N LEU A 68 3.19 6.70 -14.64
CA LEU A 68 3.54 7.81 -15.54
C LEU A 68 4.90 7.64 -16.22
N PRO A 69 5.97 7.14 -15.54
CA PRO A 69 7.26 6.93 -16.18
C PRO A 69 7.33 5.68 -17.07
N GLY A 70 6.26 4.88 -17.11
CA GLY A 70 6.28 3.58 -17.78
C GLY A 70 6.83 2.43 -16.93
N PRO A 71 6.96 1.19 -17.50
CA PRO A 71 7.26 -0.02 -16.74
C PRO A 71 8.66 -0.08 -16.13
N GLY A 72 9.62 0.69 -16.64
CA GLY A 72 11.00 0.70 -16.13
C GLY A 72 11.13 1.10 -14.65
N ILE A 73 10.14 1.83 -14.09
CA ILE A 73 10.10 2.13 -12.66
C ILE A 73 9.92 0.86 -11.84
N ILE A 74 9.08 -0.07 -12.30
CA ILE A 74 8.85 -1.35 -11.60
C ILE A 74 10.11 -2.21 -11.64
N GLU A 75 10.77 -2.29 -12.80
CA GLU A 75 12.02 -3.03 -12.97
C GLU A 75 13.09 -2.52 -12.02
N ALA A 76 13.27 -1.20 -11.93
CA ALA A 76 14.25 -0.58 -11.05
C ALA A 76 13.96 -0.84 -9.56
N LEU A 77 12.70 -0.74 -9.15
CA LEU A 77 12.28 -1.02 -7.77
C LEU A 77 12.39 -2.51 -7.43
N ALA A 78 12.01 -3.42 -8.34
CA ALA A 78 12.11 -4.86 -8.16
C ALA A 78 13.57 -5.31 -7.98
N GLN A 79 14.48 -4.87 -8.86
CA GLN A 79 15.91 -5.14 -8.75
C GLN A 79 16.49 -4.68 -7.41
N THR A 80 16.06 -3.52 -6.93
CA THR A 80 16.50 -3.00 -5.62
C THR A 80 15.95 -3.87 -4.48
N ALA A 81 14.71 -4.31 -4.58
CA ALA A 81 14.06 -5.14 -3.56
C ALA A 81 14.69 -6.53 -3.42
N GLU A 82 15.09 -7.17 -4.53
CA GLU A 82 15.70 -8.50 -4.55
C GLU A 82 17.01 -8.58 -3.75
N GLY A 83 17.79 -7.48 -3.70
CA GLY A 83 19.05 -7.41 -2.97
C GLY A 83 18.93 -7.10 -1.47
N GLN A 84 17.71 -6.89 -0.96
CA GLN A 84 17.50 -6.39 0.40
C GLN A 84 16.56 -7.29 1.22
N GLU A 85 16.90 -7.50 2.49
CA GLU A 85 16.04 -8.17 3.47
C GLU A 85 15.37 -7.14 4.39
N VAL A 86 14.06 -7.26 4.62
CA VAL A 86 13.36 -6.42 5.60
C VAL A 86 13.82 -6.83 6.99
N GLY A 87 14.40 -5.88 7.71
CA GLY A 87 14.78 -6.10 9.10
C GLY A 87 16.25 -6.42 9.35
N LYS A 88 17.12 -6.31 8.37
CA LYS A 88 18.58 -6.39 8.58
C LYS A 88 19.08 -5.36 9.63
N LEU A 89 18.31 -4.30 9.86
CA LEU A 89 18.59 -3.26 10.86
C LEU A 89 18.29 -3.70 12.31
N VAL A 90 17.69 -4.87 12.54
CA VAL A 90 17.24 -5.31 13.89
C VAL A 90 18.19 -6.38 14.46
N GLU A 91 19.17 -6.87 13.69
CA GLU A 91 19.96 -8.04 14.08
C GLU A 91 21.06 -7.80 15.13
N GLU A 92 21.33 -6.59 15.54
CA GLU A 92 22.42 -6.34 16.50
C GLU A 92 22.00 -6.33 17.99
N GLY A 93 20.75 -6.67 18.34
CA GLY A 93 20.35 -6.59 19.76
C GLY A 93 19.18 -7.41 20.27
N ASP A 94 18.44 -8.12 19.42
CA ASP A 94 17.23 -8.81 19.90
C ASP A 94 17.18 -10.29 19.43
N ALA A 95 17.80 -11.15 20.23
CA ALA A 95 17.92 -12.60 20.00
C ALA A 95 16.60 -13.37 20.20
N GLY A 96 15.45 -12.71 20.20
CA GLY A 96 14.15 -13.29 20.55
C GLY A 96 13.19 -13.62 19.41
N ALA A 97 13.54 -13.30 18.16
CA ALA A 97 12.65 -13.56 17.02
C ALA A 97 13.24 -14.61 16.07
N GLU A 98 13.36 -15.86 16.55
CA GLU A 98 13.61 -16.98 15.66
C GLU A 98 12.47 -17.13 14.64
N GLY A 99 12.80 -17.03 13.35
CA GLY A 99 12.16 -17.85 12.36
C GLY A 99 11.07 -17.27 11.48
N LYS A 100 11.11 -15.99 11.05
CA LYS A 100 10.45 -15.66 9.77
C LYS A 100 11.50 -15.07 8.83
N ALA A 101 12.08 -15.95 8.00
CA ALA A 101 12.86 -15.58 6.83
C ALA A 101 12.17 -14.45 6.09
N GLY A 102 12.96 -13.45 5.67
CA GLY A 102 12.48 -12.19 5.15
C GLY A 102 11.23 -12.30 4.29
N LEU A 103 10.14 -11.74 4.76
CA LEU A 103 8.94 -11.58 3.95
C LEU A 103 9.37 -10.82 2.69
N GLY A 104 9.04 -11.37 1.55
CA GLY A 104 9.26 -10.71 0.25
C GLY A 104 8.67 -9.31 0.26
N ARG A 105 9.21 -8.43 -0.58
CA ARG A 105 8.65 -7.09 -0.77
C ARG A 105 7.65 -7.08 -1.88
N GLY A 106 6.60 -6.29 -1.70
CA GLY A 106 5.58 -6.09 -2.70
C GLY A 106 5.42 -4.62 -3.09
N MET A 107 4.90 -4.40 -4.28
CA MET A 107 4.58 -3.08 -4.78
C MET A 107 3.11 -2.99 -5.16
N LEU A 108 2.48 -1.87 -4.81
CA LEU A 108 1.16 -1.48 -5.29
C LEU A 108 1.31 -0.44 -6.40
N ILE A 109 0.62 -0.62 -7.51
CA ILE A 109 0.52 0.44 -8.52
C ILE A 109 -0.60 1.40 -8.11
N LEU A 110 -0.31 2.71 -8.13
CA LEU A 110 -1.32 3.75 -7.94
C LEU A 110 -2.11 3.90 -9.25
N ALA A 111 -3.18 3.12 -9.39
CA ALA A 111 -3.98 3.04 -10.60
C ALA A 111 -5.11 4.08 -10.67
N GLU A 112 -5.64 4.49 -9.51
CA GLU A 112 -6.63 5.56 -9.39
C GLU A 112 -6.36 6.41 -8.13
N MET A 113 -6.85 7.64 -8.13
CA MET A 113 -6.77 8.54 -6.99
C MET A 113 -8.15 9.08 -6.63
N THR A 114 -8.35 9.39 -5.33
CA THR A 114 -9.61 9.92 -4.80
C THR A 114 -9.74 11.44 -4.88
N SER A 115 -8.71 12.14 -5.37
CA SER A 115 -8.76 13.59 -5.56
C SER A 115 -9.64 13.95 -6.76
N LYS A 116 -10.46 15.01 -6.59
CA LYS A 116 -11.28 15.56 -7.67
C LYS A 116 -10.39 16.03 -8.82
N GLY A 117 -10.72 15.63 -10.05
CA GLY A 117 -9.94 16.00 -11.24
C GLY A 117 -8.65 15.21 -11.43
N SER A 118 -8.48 14.08 -10.74
CA SER A 118 -7.35 13.17 -10.98
C SER A 118 -7.28 12.72 -12.44
N LEU A 119 -6.06 12.71 -12.99
CA LEU A 119 -5.77 12.17 -14.32
C LEU A 119 -5.51 10.64 -14.29
N ALA A 120 -5.44 10.04 -13.11
CA ALA A 120 -5.29 8.59 -12.94
C ALA A 120 -6.64 7.91 -13.19
N THR A 121 -7.06 7.85 -14.45
CA THR A 121 -8.35 7.29 -14.92
C THR A 121 -8.21 6.73 -16.34
N GLY A 122 -9.19 5.99 -16.82
CA GLY A 122 -9.29 5.55 -18.21
C GLY A 122 -8.07 4.77 -18.69
N GLU A 123 -7.41 5.27 -19.73
CA GLU A 123 -6.24 4.60 -20.32
C GLU A 123 -5.07 4.47 -19.35
N TYR A 124 -4.86 5.44 -18.45
CA TYR A 124 -3.83 5.32 -17.40
C TYR A 124 -4.10 4.12 -16.50
N THR A 125 -5.36 3.95 -16.05
CA THR A 125 -5.76 2.82 -15.21
C THR A 125 -5.62 1.50 -15.94
N ARG A 126 -6.05 1.44 -17.23
CA ARG A 126 -5.88 0.26 -18.07
C ARG A 126 -4.40 -0.12 -18.21
N ALA A 127 -3.56 0.83 -18.61
CA ALA A 127 -2.12 0.62 -18.74
C ALA A 127 -1.47 0.15 -17.44
N SER A 128 -1.93 0.67 -16.28
CA SER A 128 -1.47 0.25 -14.96
C SER A 128 -1.74 -1.23 -14.70
N VAL A 129 -2.93 -1.72 -15.06
CA VAL A 129 -3.29 -3.15 -14.93
C VAL A 129 -2.48 -4.02 -15.87
N GLU A 130 -2.36 -3.63 -17.15
CA GLU A 130 -1.58 -4.40 -18.13
C GLU A 130 -0.09 -4.50 -17.74
N VAL A 131 0.47 -3.43 -17.20
CA VAL A 131 1.85 -3.45 -16.71
C VAL A 131 1.98 -4.34 -15.47
N ALA A 132 1.02 -4.30 -14.52
CA ALA A 132 1.05 -5.17 -13.34
C ALA A 132 1.15 -6.65 -13.71
N ARG A 133 0.41 -7.10 -14.71
CA ARG A 133 0.40 -8.46 -15.23
C ARG A 133 1.76 -8.95 -15.73
N ARG A 134 2.65 -8.05 -16.08
CA ARG A 134 4.02 -8.36 -16.55
C ARG A 134 5.00 -8.59 -15.40
N PHE A 135 4.64 -8.17 -14.18
CA PHE A 135 5.51 -8.23 -12.99
C PHE A 135 4.86 -8.94 -11.80
N PRO A 136 4.29 -10.16 -11.97
CA PRO A 136 3.49 -10.82 -10.93
C PRO A 136 4.29 -11.23 -9.68
N LYS A 137 5.63 -11.23 -9.75
CA LYS A 137 6.50 -11.56 -8.61
C LYS A 137 6.71 -10.39 -7.66
N PHE A 138 6.46 -9.15 -8.11
CA PHE A 138 6.72 -7.95 -7.33
C PHE A 138 5.47 -7.06 -7.18
N VAL A 139 4.66 -6.93 -8.22
CA VAL A 139 3.39 -6.18 -8.12
C VAL A 139 2.34 -7.08 -7.50
N ILE A 140 1.91 -6.71 -6.30
CA ILE A 140 0.91 -7.47 -5.52
C ILE A 140 -0.52 -6.93 -5.71
N GLY A 141 -0.68 -5.74 -6.29
CA GLY A 141 -2.01 -5.15 -6.49
C GLY A 141 -1.97 -3.65 -6.73
N PHE A 142 -3.06 -3.00 -6.36
CA PHE A 142 -3.32 -1.60 -6.71
C PHE A 142 -3.77 -0.75 -5.52
N VAL A 143 -3.38 0.52 -5.56
CA VAL A 143 -4.12 1.58 -4.86
C VAL A 143 -5.13 2.13 -5.85
N THR A 144 -6.43 1.96 -5.55
CA THR A 144 -7.52 2.29 -6.48
C THR A 144 -8.81 2.62 -5.70
N THR A 145 -9.81 3.13 -6.37
CA THR A 145 -11.10 3.49 -5.76
C THR A 145 -12.14 2.35 -5.77
N LYS A 146 -11.89 1.31 -6.57
CA LYS A 146 -12.77 0.15 -6.78
C LYS A 146 -11.98 -1.03 -7.33
N SER A 147 -12.61 -2.21 -7.42
CA SER A 147 -12.05 -3.36 -8.13
C SER A 147 -11.74 -3.04 -9.60
N LEU A 148 -10.62 -3.53 -10.09
CA LEU A 148 -10.19 -3.41 -11.48
C LEU A 148 -10.32 -4.72 -12.27
N SER A 149 -10.97 -5.74 -11.69
CA SER A 149 -11.18 -7.06 -12.31
C SER A 149 -11.97 -7.04 -13.62
N HIS A 150 -12.70 -5.93 -13.89
CA HIS A 150 -13.42 -5.71 -15.14
C HIS A 150 -12.54 -5.33 -16.32
N ILE A 151 -11.26 -5.04 -16.09
CA ILE A 151 -10.30 -4.70 -17.15
C ILE A 151 -9.81 -6.01 -17.76
N GLU A 152 -10.39 -6.37 -18.90
CA GLU A 152 -10.02 -7.56 -19.65
C GLU A 152 -8.56 -7.49 -20.12
N PRO A 153 -7.81 -8.61 -20.05
CA PRO A 153 -6.45 -8.66 -20.54
C PRO A 153 -6.39 -8.59 -22.06
N GLU A 154 -5.42 -7.87 -22.61
CA GLU A 154 -5.15 -7.83 -24.07
C GLU A 154 -4.71 -9.21 -24.60
N LYS A 155 -4.06 -10.01 -23.77
CA LYS A 155 -3.72 -11.40 -24.02
C LYS A 155 -4.27 -12.23 -22.88
N LYS A 156 -4.72 -13.47 -23.17
CA LYS A 156 -5.25 -14.39 -22.16
C LYS A 156 -4.32 -14.45 -20.94
N ALA A 157 -4.79 -13.88 -19.84
CA ALA A 157 -4.05 -13.84 -18.59
C ALA A 157 -3.91 -15.25 -17.99
N SER A 158 -3.00 -15.41 -17.05
CA SER A 158 -2.96 -16.61 -16.20
C SER A 158 -4.30 -16.82 -15.50
N GLU A 159 -4.75 -18.04 -15.38
CA GLU A 159 -5.98 -18.42 -14.65
C GLU A 159 -5.93 -18.05 -13.15
N THR A 160 -4.78 -17.63 -12.67
CA THR A 160 -4.48 -17.32 -11.25
C THR A 160 -4.17 -15.84 -11.01
N GLU A 161 -4.73 -14.92 -11.81
CA GLU A 161 -4.55 -13.49 -11.54
C GLU A 161 -5.33 -13.08 -10.28
N ASP A 162 -4.59 -12.68 -9.23
CA ASP A 162 -5.16 -12.25 -7.95
C ASP A 162 -4.41 -11.01 -7.41
N PHE A 163 -4.86 -9.83 -7.78
CA PHE A 163 -4.32 -8.55 -7.34
C PHE A 163 -5.12 -7.98 -6.18
N VAL A 164 -4.47 -7.70 -5.06
CA VAL A 164 -5.12 -7.06 -3.91
C VAL A 164 -5.45 -5.59 -4.18
N VAL A 165 -6.58 -5.17 -3.68
CA VAL A 165 -7.13 -3.80 -3.85
C VAL A 165 -7.06 -3.03 -2.55
N PHE A 166 -6.25 -1.97 -2.53
CA PHE A 166 -6.17 -1.01 -1.45
C PHE A 166 -6.95 0.25 -1.82
N THR A 167 -8.02 0.55 -1.09
CA THR A 167 -8.84 1.73 -1.36
C THR A 167 -8.57 2.84 -0.34
N THR A 168 -8.14 3.99 -0.86
CA THR A 168 -7.89 5.21 -0.10
C THR A 168 -9.15 6.05 0.08
N GLY A 169 -9.05 7.12 0.89
CA GLY A 169 -10.15 8.05 1.07
C GLY A 169 -11.32 7.45 1.84
N VAL A 170 -11.03 6.56 2.81
CA VAL A 170 -12.07 5.99 3.66
C VAL A 170 -12.18 6.82 4.94
N ASN A 171 -13.34 7.46 5.13
CA ASN A 171 -13.63 8.29 6.29
C ASN A 171 -15.13 8.25 6.61
N MET A 172 -15.47 7.90 7.86
CA MET A 172 -16.85 7.81 8.34
C MET A 172 -17.41 9.16 8.79
N SER A 173 -16.54 10.14 9.06
CA SER A 173 -16.94 11.40 9.68
C SER A 173 -17.26 12.51 8.68
N THR A 174 -16.66 12.47 7.47
CA THR A 174 -16.84 13.51 6.46
C THR A 174 -16.93 12.93 5.04
N LYS A 175 -17.56 13.66 4.11
CA LYS A 175 -17.67 13.25 2.70
C LYS A 175 -16.52 13.74 1.82
N GLY A 176 -15.68 14.66 2.33
CA GLY A 176 -14.58 15.26 1.60
C GLY A 176 -13.87 16.33 2.43
N ASP A 177 -12.88 16.98 1.84
CA ASP A 177 -12.20 18.12 2.42
C ASP A 177 -12.07 19.30 1.42
N ALA A 178 -11.61 20.45 1.92
CA ALA A 178 -11.48 21.68 1.13
C ALA A 178 -10.39 21.57 0.02
N LEU A 179 -9.54 20.56 0.07
CA LEU A 179 -8.45 20.32 -0.89
C LEU A 179 -8.82 19.29 -1.98
N GLY A 180 -10.11 18.95 -2.10
CA GLY A 180 -10.63 18.09 -3.15
C GLY A 180 -10.56 16.59 -2.87
N GLN A 181 -10.19 16.17 -1.66
CA GLN A 181 -10.29 14.78 -1.25
C GLN A 181 -11.75 14.35 -1.13
N GLN A 182 -12.11 13.22 -1.75
CA GLN A 182 -13.42 12.61 -1.64
C GLN A 182 -13.34 11.37 -0.74
N TYR A 183 -14.34 11.20 0.14
CA TYR A 183 -14.36 10.10 1.11
C TYR A 183 -15.50 9.12 0.86
N ASN A 184 -15.20 7.86 1.13
CA ASN A 184 -16.17 6.76 1.18
C ASN A 184 -16.27 6.18 2.60
N THR A 185 -17.35 5.45 2.89
CA THR A 185 -17.41 4.63 4.11
C THR A 185 -16.64 3.32 3.91
N PRO A 186 -16.23 2.63 5.01
CA PRO A 186 -15.64 1.29 4.93
C PRO A 186 -16.52 0.34 4.12
N ARG A 187 -17.83 0.31 4.41
CA ARG A 187 -18.79 -0.51 3.68
C ARG A 187 -18.76 -0.26 2.18
N LYS A 188 -18.85 1.01 1.76
CA LYS A 188 -18.88 1.35 0.34
C LYS A 188 -17.59 0.94 -0.36
N ALA A 189 -16.43 1.13 0.27
CA ALA A 189 -15.15 0.70 -0.29
C ALA A 189 -15.08 -0.83 -0.46
N VAL A 190 -15.44 -1.59 0.58
CA VAL A 190 -15.41 -3.06 0.56
C VAL A 190 -16.41 -3.63 -0.45
N MET A 191 -17.65 -3.11 -0.49
CA MET A 191 -18.64 -3.53 -1.50
C MET A 191 -18.21 -3.16 -2.93
N GLY A 192 -17.38 -2.12 -3.09
CA GLY A 192 -16.74 -1.75 -4.36
C GLY A 192 -15.55 -2.63 -4.75
N GLY A 193 -15.18 -3.61 -3.92
CA GLY A 193 -14.12 -4.58 -4.19
C GLY A 193 -12.80 -4.33 -3.46
N ALA A 194 -12.74 -3.43 -2.48
CA ALA A 194 -11.54 -3.27 -1.65
C ALA A 194 -11.30 -4.52 -0.78
N ASP A 195 -10.04 -4.99 -0.76
CA ASP A 195 -9.55 -5.99 0.19
C ASP A 195 -8.99 -5.30 1.44
N PHE A 196 -8.38 -4.13 1.24
CA PHE A 196 -7.87 -3.27 2.30
C PHE A 196 -8.45 -1.86 2.17
N ILE A 197 -8.98 -1.34 3.27
CA ILE A 197 -9.38 0.06 3.38
C ILE A 197 -8.25 0.87 4.01
N ILE A 198 -7.93 2.03 3.43
CA ILE A 198 -6.93 2.96 3.96
C ILE A 198 -7.65 4.12 4.62
N SER A 199 -7.67 4.14 5.95
CA SER A 199 -8.19 5.22 6.76
C SER A 199 -7.06 5.95 7.48
N GLY A 200 -6.98 7.25 7.31
CA GLY A 200 -6.00 8.12 7.95
C GLY A 200 -6.67 8.96 9.05
N ARG A 201 -7.01 10.19 8.71
CA ARG A 201 -7.59 11.19 9.64
C ARG A 201 -8.81 10.69 10.43
N GLY A 202 -9.63 9.85 9.83
CA GLY A 202 -10.78 9.25 10.51
C GLY A 202 -10.43 8.35 11.70
N VAL A 203 -9.17 7.90 11.79
CA VAL A 203 -8.65 7.12 12.91
C VAL A 203 -7.69 7.93 13.76
N TYR A 204 -6.57 8.43 13.18
CA TYR A 204 -5.52 9.05 13.99
C TYR A 204 -5.90 10.41 14.58
N ALA A 205 -6.88 11.11 14.02
CA ALA A 205 -7.39 12.39 14.53
C ALA A 205 -8.64 12.24 15.42
N ALA A 206 -9.09 11.02 15.70
CA ALA A 206 -10.19 10.77 16.64
C ALA A 206 -9.70 10.92 18.09
N ASP A 207 -10.59 11.32 18.99
CA ASP A 207 -10.33 11.42 20.44
C ASP A 207 -9.94 10.06 21.01
N ASP A 208 -10.69 9.01 20.69
CA ASP A 208 -10.33 7.61 20.95
C ASP A 208 -9.97 6.90 19.63
N ARG A 209 -8.66 6.79 19.38
CA ARG A 209 -8.11 6.15 18.18
C ARG A 209 -8.38 4.66 18.12
N VAL A 210 -8.41 4.00 19.27
CA VAL A 210 -8.64 2.55 19.36
C VAL A 210 -10.11 2.25 19.02
N GLU A 211 -11.03 2.96 19.65
CA GLU A 211 -12.45 2.84 19.34
C GLU A 211 -12.74 3.13 17.86
N ALA A 212 -12.17 4.23 17.34
CA ALA A 212 -12.29 4.56 15.92
C ALA A 212 -11.81 3.43 15.02
N ALA A 213 -10.59 2.90 15.25
CA ALA A 213 -10.05 1.79 14.47
C ALA A 213 -10.94 0.55 14.52
N MET A 214 -11.47 0.22 15.69
CA MET A 214 -12.38 -0.91 15.87
C MET A 214 -13.69 -0.74 15.10
N ARG A 215 -14.24 0.48 15.04
CA ARG A 215 -15.44 0.79 14.24
C ARG A 215 -15.19 0.61 12.76
N TYR A 216 -14.06 1.11 12.22
CA TYR A 216 -13.67 0.92 10.81
C TYR A 216 -13.48 -0.57 10.48
N LYS A 217 -12.80 -1.32 11.35
CA LYS A 217 -12.62 -2.76 11.21
C LYS A 217 -13.97 -3.49 11.17
N LYS A 218 -14.87 -3.19 12.10
CA LYS A 218 -16.18 -3.84 12.20
C LYS A 218 -17.00 -3.60 10.94
N GLU A 219 -17.17 -2.34 10.52
CA GLU A 219 -17.96 -2.02 9.33
C GLU A 219 -17.39 -2.64 8.06
N GLY A 220 -16.06 -2.59 7.90
CA GLY A 220 -15.38 -3.22 6.76
C GLY A 220 -15.55 -4.74 6.76
N TRP A 221 -15.40 -5.40 7.91
CA TRP A 221 -15.55 -6.84 8.04
C TRP A 221 -16.99 -7.32 7.78
N GLU A 222 -17.97 -6.61 8.32
CA GLU A 222 -19.40 -6.90 8.07
C GLU A 222 -19.75 -6.79 6.57
N ALA A 223 -19.21 -5.77 5.89
CA ALA A 223 -19.37 -5.61 4.46
C ALA A 223 -18.66 -6.72 3.65
N TYR A 224 -17.49 -7.17 4.11
CA TYR A 224 -16.78 -8.29 3.49
C TYR A 224 -17.60 -9.59 3.58
N LEU A 225 -18.12 -9.94 4.76
CA LEU A 225 -18.95 -11.13 4.93
C LEU A 225 -20.19 -11.11 4.04
N GLU A 226 -20.82 -9.95 3.87
CA GLU A 226 -21.94 -9.78 2.96
C GLU A 226 -21.53 -9.98 1.49
N ARG A 227 -20.41 -9.35 1.07
CA ARG A 227 -19.85 -9.52 -0.29
C ARG A 227 -19.49 -10.97 -0.58
N ALA A 228 -18.98 -11.69 0.40
CA ALA A 228 -18.60 -13.10 0.29
C ALA A 228 -19.79 -14.08 0.39
N GLY A 229 -21.03 -13.60 0.57
CA GLY A 229 -22.20 -14.45 0.72
C GLY A 229 -22.23 -15.26 2.02
N GLN A 230 -21.55 -14.78 3.08
CA GLN A 230 -21.46 -15.44 4.39
C GLN A 230 -22.37 -14.81 5.46
N LYS A 231 -23.30 -13.96 5.05
CA LYS A 231 -24.36 -13.36 5.88
C LYS A 231 -25.72 -13.81 5.41
#